data_73019d45a59612619f96a91c5132024c
#
_entry.id   73019d45a59612619f96a91c5132024c
#
_cell.length_a   1.000
_cell.length_b   1.000
_cell.length_c   1.000
_cell.angle_alpha   90.00
_cell.angle_beta   90.00
_cell.angle_gamma   90.00
#
_symmetry.space_group_name_H-M   'P 1'
#
loop_
_entity.id
_entity.type
_entity.pdbx_description
1 polymer ?
#
loop_
_entity_poly.entity_id
_entity_poly.type
_entity_poly.pdbx_seq_one_letter_code
_entity_poly.pdbx_strand_id
1 'polypeptide(L)'
;MFKKALVLGVAAGLALATTAFAADPLKMVYIGKNTGNPYFDSINGGFEDACKELGCEYEFVAPATAEATSQIPFIEAQIQRGVNVIGIAPNSPDALNQVLDDARSKGILVLTVNGDLVGNESHRDATILPVDFTKTGPNQVELMGSMIDYKGEIAILSATTEAPDQNTWIAAMNKTLAEDAKYKDMKLVATVYGDDQPEKSTTEMEALLSNYPDLVGVIAPTTVGVAAAAQVVQSRGIADKVHVTGLGLPSEMRDFVKDGTVSAFQLWSPYNEGWLAAHFAKGVIEGTIKNEVGSTFEVPNLGTITINENNAMNTQAELTTFTKDNIDDFNF
;
A
#
# COMPACT_ATOMS: atom_id res chain seq x y z
N MET A 1 14.43 -92.32 -19.89
CA MET A 1 14.65 -91.04 -20.64
C MET A 1 13.61 -90.03 -20.17
N PHE A 2 13.95 -89.12 -19.23
CA PHE A 2 13.04 -88.13 -18.75
C PHE A 2 13.34 -86.77 -19.41
N LYS A 3 12.36 -86.20 -20.13
CA LYS A 3 12.43 -84.85 -20.69
C LYS A 3 12.00 -83.89 -19.61
N LYS A 4 12.90 -82.95 -19.22
CA LYS A 4 12.60 -81.82 -18.38
C LYS A 4 12.00 -80.68 -19.22
N ALA A 5 10.78 -80.29 -18.94
CA ALA A 5 10.16 -79.10 -19.50
C ALA A 5 10.55 -77.90 -18.66
N LEU A 6 11.10 -76.85 -19.29
CA LEU A 6 11.47 -75.57 -18.69
C LEU A 6 10.29 -74.61 -18.85
N VAL A 7 9.68 -74.18 -17.73
CA VAL A 7 8.60 -73.19 -17.75
C VAL A 7 9.25 -71.80 -17.55
N LEU A 8 9.27 -70.95 -18.58
CA LEU A 8 9.61 -69.54 -18.48
C LEU A 8 8.39 -68.78 -17.95
N GLY A 9 8.48 -68.31 -16.74
CA GLY A 9 7.52 -67.37 -16.16
C GLY A 9 7.84 -65.92 -16.64
N VAL A 10 6.97 -65.33 -17.44
CA VAL A 10 7.02 -63.90 -17.77
C VAL A 10 6.34 -63.14 -16.66
N ALA A 11 7.12 -62.40 -15.84
CA ALA A 11 6.60 -61.44 -14.88
C ALA A 11 6.30 -60.14 -15.63
N ALA A 12 5.04 -59.84 -15.94
CA ALA A 12 4.58 -58.58 -16.43
C ALA A 12 4.51 -57.57 -15.28
N GLY A 13 5.54 -56.71 -15.16
CA GLY A 13 5.51 -55.56 -14.22
C GLY A 13 4.50 -54.52 -14.71
N LEU A 14 3.37 -54.37 -14.01
CA LEU A 14 2.49 -53.21 -14.18
C LEU A 14 3.20 -51.98 -13.55
N ALA A 15 3.73 -51.11 -14.40
CA ALA A 15 4.13 -49.78 -14.02
C ALA A 15 2.84 -48.95 -13.80
N LEU A 16 2.45 -48.75 -12.56
CA LEU A 16 1.44 -47.76 -12.17
C LEU A 16 2.04 -46.37 -12.48
N ALA A 17 1.70 -45.80 -13.62
CA ALA A 17 1.95 -44.39 -13.86
C ALA A 17 1.01 -43.59 -12.94
N THR A 18 1.54 -43.09 -11.81
CA THR A 18 0.87 -42.07 -11.02
C THR A 18 0.84 -40.81 -11.87
N THR A 19 -0.30 -40.52 -12.47
CA THR A 19 -0.57 -39.18 -13.00
C THR A 19 -0.57 -38.24 -11.83
N ALA A 20 0.51 -37.48 -11.63
CA ALA A 20 0.50 -36.32 -10.74
C ALA A 20 -0.51 -35.36 -11.36
N PHE A 21 -1.70 -35.26 -10.77
CA PHE A 21 -2.57 -34.12 -11.02
C PHE A 21 -1.80 -32.91 -10.57
N ALA A 22 -1.46 -32.01 -11.50
CA ALA A 22 -1.00 -30.70 -11.13
C ALA A 22 -2.11 -30.08 -10.25
N ALA A 23 -1.76 -29.64 -9.04
CA ALA A 23 -2.71 -28.91 -8.21
C ALA A 23 -3.15 -27.67 -9.01
N ASP A 24 -4.42 -27.30 -8.87
CA ASP A 24 -4.92 -26.06 -9.50
C ASP A 24 -4.04 -24.90 -9.04
N PRO A 25 -3.73 -23.95 -9.96
CA PRO A 25 -2.92 -22.80 -9.61
C PRO A 25 -3.59 -21.98 -8.49
N LEU A 26 -2.79 -21.45 -7.58
CA LEU A 26 -3.25 -20.60 -6.52
C LEU A 26 -3.90 -19.33 -7.10
N LYS A 27 -5.11 -19.00 -6.67
CA LYS A 27 -5.88 -17.81 -7.13
C LYS A 27 -5.75 -16.70 -6.14
N MET A 28 -5.13 -15.59 -6.55
CA MET A 28 -4.98 -14.40 -5.76
C MET A 28 -5.72 -13.21 -6.39
N VAL A 29 -6.30 -12.37 -5.57
CA VAL A 29 -6.86 -11.09 -5.99
C VAL A 29 -6.29 -9.98 -5.13
N TYR A 30 -6.03 -8.82 -5.76
CA TYR A 30 -5.79 -7.58 -5.06
C TYR A 30 -6.96 -6.62 -5.28
N ILE A 31 -7.47 -6.03 -4.19
CA ILE A 31 -8.56 -5.06 -4.21
C ILE A 31 -8.00 -3.70 -3.79
N GLY A 32 -7.82 -2.79 -4.77
CA GLY A 32 -7.36 -1.42 -4.53
C GLY A 32 -8.43 -0.54 -3.87
N LYS A 33 -8.06 0.65 -3.40
CA LYS A 33 -9.01 1.61 -2.80
C LYS A 33 -9.99 2.16 -3.84
N ASN A 34 -9.48 2.55 -5.01
CA ASN A 34 -10.28 3.06 -6.13
C ASN A 34 -9.54 2.86 -7.45
N THR A 35 -10.27 2.95 -8.57
CA THR A 35 -9.71 2.93 -9.92
C THR A 35 -9.09 4.28 -10.28
N GLY A 36 -8.10 4.28 -11.18
CA GLY A 36 -7.49 5.49 -11.71
C GLY A 36 -6.49 6.17 -10.76
N ASN A 37 -6.09 5.49 -9.69
CA ASN A 37 -5.02 5.94 -8.81
C ASN A 37 -3.74 5.14 -9.11
N PRO A 38 -2.70 5.76 -9.69
CA PRO A 38 -1.48 5.08 -10.12
C PRO A 38 -0.71 4.38 -8.97
N TYR A 39 -0.94 4.81 -7.73
CA TYR A 39 -0.36 4.18 -6.56
C TYR A 39 -0.77 2.70 -6.46
N PHE A 40 -2.08 2.41 -6.61
CA PHE A 40 -2.59 1.03 -6.56
C PHE A 40 -2.24 0.23 -7.81
N ASP A 41 -2.03 0.89 -8.96
CA ASP A 41 -1.51 0.25 -10.17
C ASP A 41 -0.06 -0.23 -9.96
N SER A 42 0.75 0.51 -9.17
CA SER A 42 2.11 0.07 -8.81
C SER A 42 2.09 -1.16 -7.89
N ILE A 43 1.23 -1.21 -6.86
CA ILE A 43 1.04 -2.41 -6.02
C ILE A 43 0.57 -3.59 -6.88
N ASN A 44 -0.39 -3.35 -7.79
CA ASN A 44 -0.87 -4.34 -8.75
C ASN A 44 0.28 -4.94 -9.56
N GLY A 45 1.19 -4.11 -10.09
CA GLY A 45 2.37 -4.56 -10.83
C GLY A 45 3.24 -5.53 -10.01
N GLY A 46 3.44 -5.24 -8.72
CA GLY A 46 4.16 -6.14 -7.81
C GLY A 46 3.50 -7.51 -7.63
N PHE A 47 2.19 -7.53 -7.42
CA PHE A 47 1.42 -8.78 -7.37
C PHE A 47 1.46 -9.56 -8.67
N GLU A 48 1.25 -8.87 -9.81
CA GLU A 48 1.22 -9.49 -11.13
C GLU A 48 2.54 -10.17 -11.47
N ASP A 49 3.66 -9.47 -11.25
CA ASP A 49 4.99 -10.01 -11.55
C ASP A 49 5.37 -11.14 -10.59
N ALA A 50 5.06 -11.01 -9.30
CA ALA A 50 5.26 -12.10 -8.35
C ALA A 50 4.42 -13.33 -8.73
N CYS A 51 3.15 -13.15 -9.09
CA CYS A 51 2.30 -14.27 -9.51
C CYS A 51 2.76 -14.93 -10.80
N LYS A 52 3.32 -14.19 -11.76
CA LYS A 52 3.98 -14.78 -12.96
C LYS A 52 5.16 -15.67 -12.57
N GLU A 53 6.00 -15.20 -11.64
CA GLU A 53 7.15 -15.99 -11.15
C GLU A 53 6.70 -17.23 -10.36
N LEU A 54 5.71 -17.05 -9.50
CA LEU A 54 5.22 -18.07 -8.57
C LEU A 54 4.24 -19.08 -9.23
N GLY A 55 3.76 -18.81 -10.46
CA GLY A 55 2.80 -19.66 -11.16
C GLY A 55 1.40 -19.63 -10.57
N CYS A 56 0.95 -18.48 -10.06
CA CYS A 56 -0.43 -18.27 -9.59
C CYS A 56 -1.31 -17.57 -10.63
N GLU A 57 -2.64 -17.75 -10.52
CA GLU A 57 -3.63 -16.94 -11.22
C GLU A 57 -3.85 -15.64 -10.41
N TYR A 58 -3.87 -14.51 -11.08
CA TYR A 58 -3.97 -13.22 -10.42
C TYR A 58 -4.99 -12.31 -11.10
N GLU A 59 -5.69 -11.51 -10.30
CA GLU A 59 -6.62 -10.48 -10.76
C GLU A 59 -6.48 -9.22 -9.89
N PHE A 60 -6.58 -8.06 -10.53
CA PHE A 60 -6.72 -6.77 -9.87
C PHE A 60 -8.13 -6.21 -10.08
N VAL A 61 -8.77 -5.74 -9.02
CA VAL A 61 -10.07 -5.07 -9.06
C VAL A 61 -10.06 -3.88 -8.10
N ALA A 62 -10.87 -2.86 -8.39
CA ALA A 62 -11.06 -1.73 -7.50
C ALA A 62 -12.43 -1.07 -7.74
N PRO A 63 -13.06 -0.48 -6.72
CA PRO A 63 -14.26 0.33 -6.89
C PRO A 63 -13.95 1.66 -7.60
N ALA A 64 -14.99 2.37 -8.03
CA ALA A 64 -14.83 3.67 -8.66
C ALA A 64 -14.45 4.79 -7.65
N THR A 65 -14.81 4.62 -6.39
CA THR A 65 -14.57 5.61 -5.31
C THR A 65 -13.98 4.92 -4.08
N ALA A 66 -13.24 5.69 -3.27
CA ALA A 66 -12.63 5.22 -2.02
C ALA A 66 -13.59 5.34 -0.81
N GLU A 67 -14.90 5.19 -1.02
CA GLU A 67 -15.87 5.19 0.07
C GLU A 67 -15.77 3.94 0.94
N ALA A 68 -16.05 4.06 2.23
CA ALA A 68 -15.84 3.04 3.26
C ALA A 68 -16.40 1.64 2.90
N THR A 69 -17.59 1.58 2.25
CA THR A 69 -18.27 0.32 1.91
C THR A 69 -18.13 -0.09 0.45
N SER A 70 -17.45 0.73 -0.38
CA SER A 70 -17.36 0.52 -1.83
C SER A 70 -16.70 -0.80 -2.23
N GLN A 71 -15.85 -1.36 -1.37
CA GLN A 71 -15.13 -2.61 -1.61
C GLN A 71 -15.93 -3.88 -1.31
N ILE A 72 -17.04 -3.79 -0.55
CA ILE A 72 -17.85 -4.96 -0.13
C ILE A 72 -18.28 -5.83 -1.32
N PRO A 73 -18.89 -5.30 -2.40
CA PRO A 73 -19.32 -6.12 -3.53
C PRO A 73 -18.16 -6.85 -4.23
N PHE A 74 -16.96 -6.26 -4.23
CA PHE A 74 -15.77 -6.86 -4.80
C PHE A 74 -15.29 -8.03 -3.96
N ILE A 75 -15.27 -7.89 -2.63
CA ILE A 75 -14.91 -8.99 -1.71
C ILE A 75 -15.90 -10.14 -1.86
N GLU A 76 -17.23 -9.86 -1.86
CA GLU A 76 -18.27 -10.85 -2.04
C GLU A 76 -18.15 -11.63 -3.36
N ALA A 77 -17.82 -10.93 -4.46
CA ALA A 77 -17.59 -11.56 -5.76
C ALA A 77 -16.40 -12.53 -5.72
N GLN A 78 -15.31 -12.19 -5.04
CA GLN A 78 -14.14 -13.05 -4.92
C GLN A 78 -14.40 -14.26 -4.02
N ILE A 79 -15.19 -14.09 -2.96
CA ILE A 79 -15.66 -15.18 -2.12
C ILE A 79 -16.46 -16.20 -2.97
N GLN A 80 -17.39 -15.73 -3.82
CA GLN A 80 -18.17 -16.58 -4.71
C GLN A 80 -17.32 -17.30 -5.77
N ARG A 81 -16.24 -16.68 -6.24
CA ARG A 81 -15.28 -17.26 -7.19
C ARG A 81 -14.34 -18.29 -6.55
N GLY A 82 -14.32 -18.38 -5.22
CA GLY A 82 -13.47 -19.32 -4.48
C GLY A 82 -11.98 -19.04 -4.68
N VAL A 83 -11.56 -17.78 -4.58
CA VAL A 83 -10.13 -17.42 -4.57
C VAL A 83 -9.46 -17.94 -3.31
N ASN A 84 -8.16 -18.11 -3.35
CA ASN A 84 -7.39 -18.58 -2.18
C ASN A 84 -6.90 -17.41 -1.32
N VAL A 85 -6.67 -16.25 -1.94
CA VAL A 85 -6.10 -15.06 -1.30
C VAL A 85 -6.84 -13.82 -1.72
N ILE A 86 -7.18 -12.99 -0.75
CA ILE A 86 -7.61 -11.61 -0.95
C ILE A 86 -6.57 -10.69 -0.31
N GLY A 87 -5.83 -9.93 -1.14
CA GLY A 87 -5.10 -8.75 -0.71
C GLY A 87 -6.00 -7.53 -0.88
N ILE A 88 -6.06 -6.64 0.11
CA ILE A 88 -6.93 -5.47 0.05
C ILE A 88 -6.26 -4.24 0.68
N ALA A 89 -6.33 -3.10 -0.01
CA ALA A 89 -6.06 -1.79 0.58
C ALA A 89 -7.36 -1.26 1.19
N PRO A 90 -7.59 -1.31 2.52
CA PRO A 90 -8.90 -1.06 3.09
C PRO A 90 -9.29 0.43 3.02
N ASN A 91 -10.54 0.70 2.63
CA ASN A 91 -11.12 2.05 2.62
C ASN A 91 -11.67 2.48 3.98
N SER A 92 -11.84 1.54 4.90
CA SER A 92 -12.32 1.78 6.26
C SER A 92 -11.66 0.82 7.24
N PRO A 93 -11.44 1.21 8.49
CA PRO A 93 -10.89 0.32 9.50
C PRO A 93 -11.88 -0.75 9.98
N ASP A 94 -13.20 -0.57 9.80
CA ASP A 94 -14.24 -1.41 10.41
C ASP A 94 -15.38 -1.82 9.46
N ALA A 95 -15.70 -1.02 8.44
CA ALA A 95 -16.84 -1.28 7.56
C ALA A 95 -16.76 -2.62 6.79
N LEU A 96 -15.56 -3.18 6.65
CA LEU A 96 -15.30 -4.42 5.93
C LEU A 96 -15.26 -5.67 6.83
N ASN A 97 -15.31 -5.51 8.15
CA ASN A 97 -15.07 -6.60 9.12
C ASN A 97 -15.92 -7.84 8.83
N GLN A 98 -17.22 -7.68 8.66
CA GLN A 98 -18.13 -8.82 8.47
C GLN A 98 -17.84 -9.59 7.19
N VAL A 99 -17.60 -8.91 6.06
CA VAL A 99 -17.35 -9.58 4.78
C VAL A 99 -15.97 -10.22 4.74
N LEU A 100 -14.98 -9.66 5.44
CA LEU A 100 -13.65 -10.27 5.59
C LEU A 100 -13.71 -11.51 6.48
N ASP A 101 -14.49 -11.50 7.55
CA ASP A 101 -14.73 -12.71 8.37
C ASP A 101 -15.44 -13.80 7.58
N ASP A 102 -16.38 -13.45 6.69
CA ASP A 102 -17.02 -14.43 5.80
C ASP A 102 -16.00 -15.06 4.84
N ALA A 103 -15.10 -14.26 4.25
CA ALA A 103 -14.00 -14.76 3.43
C ALA A 103 -13.11 -15.75 4.19
N ARG A 104 -12.65 -15.36 5.39
CA ARG A 104 -11.78 -16.18 6.26
C ARG A 104 -12.48 -17.48 6.71
N SER A 105 -13.78 -17.42 7.01
CA SER A 105 -14.57 -18.61 7.38
C SER A 105 -14.62 -19.68 6.29
N LYS A 106 -14.40 -19.28 5.03
CA LYS A 106 -14.31 -20.16 3.85
C LYS A 106 -12.89 -20.58 3.51
N GLY A 107 -11.93 -20.26 4.38
CA GLY A 107 -10.52 -20.63 4.21
C GLY A 107 -9.74 -19.73 3.25
N ILE A 108 -10.27 -18.57 2.91
CA ILE A 108 -9.56 -17.56 2.11
C ILE A 108 -8.57 -16.82 3.03
N LEU A 109 -7.32 -16.74 2.63
CA LEU A 109 -6.30 -15.94 3.32
C LEU A 109 -6.55 -14.45 3.03
N VAL A 110 -6.79 -13.67 4.09
CA VAL A 110 -7.06 -12.24 3.98
C VAL A 110 -5.84 -11.43 4.43
N LEU A 111 -5.28 -10.65 3.51
CA LEU A 111 -4.15 -9.75 3.75
C LEU A 111 -4.60 -8.30 3.55
N THR A 112 -4.33 -7.43 4.51
CA THR A 112 -4.35 -6.00 4.22
C THR A 112 -3.02 -5.56 3.64
N VAL A 113 -3.05 -4.62 2.70
CA VAL A 113 -1.88 -4.14 1.96
C VAL A 113 -1.95 -2.61 1.90
N ASN A 114 -0.84 -1.94 2.16
CA ASN A 114 -0.71 -0.48 2.25
C ASN A 114 -1.36 0.15 3.50
N GLY A 115 -2.51 -0.29 3.91
CA GLY A 115 -3.20 0.14 5.12
C GLY A 115 -3.62 -1.05 5.97
N ASP A 116 -4.05 -0.80 7.20
CA ASP A 116 -4.51 -1.85 8.11
C ASP A 116 -5.91 -1.54 8.66
N LEU A 117 -6.57 -2.56 9.22
CA LEU A 117 -7.84 -2.44 9.94
C LEU A 117 -7.56 -1.97 11.38
N VAL A 118 -7.13 -0.73 11.55
CA VAL A 118 -6.67 -0.18 12.83
C VAL A 118 -7.73 -0.36 13.92
N GLY A 119 -7.37 -1.10 14.99
CA GLY A 119 -8.30 -1.48 16.08
C GLY A 119 -9.23 -2.65 15.74
N ASN A 120 -9.11 -3.22 14.54
CA ASN A 120 -9.92 -4.33 14.03
C ASN A 120 -9.04 -5.42 13.37
N GLU A 121 -7.79 -5.56 13.78
CA GLU A 121 -6.77 -6.42 13.19
C GLU A 121 -7.16 -7.91 13.23
N SER A 122 -8.11 -8.29 14.09
CA SER A 122 -8.63 -9.66 14.18
C SER A 122 -9.40 -10.13 12.95
N HIS A 123 -9.81 -9.22 12.07
CA HIS A 123 -10.59 -9.51 10.86
C HIS A 123 -9.73 -9.77 9.61
N ARG A 124 -8.41 -9.83 9.76
CA ARG A 124 -7.44 -10.23 8.74
C ARG A 124 -6.43 -11.24 9.27
N ASP A 125 -5.63 -11.86 8.41
CA ASP A 125 -4.61 -12.82 8.79
C ASP A 125 -3.23 -12.17 8.95
N ALA A 126 -2.88 -11.22 8.10
CA ALA A 126 -1.65 -10.43 8.19
C ALA A 126 -1.81 -9.08 7.47
N THR A 127 -0.87 -8.15 7.71
CA THR A 127 -0.80 -6.88 6.99
C THR A 127 0.59 -6.66 6.40
N ILE A 128 0.62 -6.14 5.17
CA ILE A 128 1.82 -5.68 4.50
C ILE A 128 1.79 -4.16 4.49
N LEU A 129 2.70 -3.55 5.21
CA LEU A 129 2.87 -2.11 5.29
C LEU A 129 4.16 -1.70 4.58
N PRO A 130 4.21 -0.54 3.93
CA PRO A 130 5.44 -0.10 3.26
C PRO A 130 6.56 0.21 4.25
N VAL A 131 6.22 0.89 5.36
CA VAL A 131 7.14 1.34 6.41
C VAL A 131 6.45 1.28 7.78
N ASP A 132 7.21 1.55 8.84
CA ASP A 132 6.65 1.81 10.17
C ASP A 132 5.83 3.11 10.16
N PHE A 133 4.51 2.99 10.22
CA PHE A 133 3.57 4.13 10.17
C PHE A 133 3.71 5.10 11.33
N THR A 134 4.32 4.69 12.44
CA THR A 134 4.57 5.60 13.57
C THR A 134 5.57 6.70 13.22
N LYS A 135 6.40 6.48 12.20
CA LYS A 135 7.42 7.42 11.74
C LYS A 135 6.94 8.30 10.57
N THR A 136 5.92 7.89 9.82
CA THR A 136 5.48 8.60 8.61
C THR A 136 5.02 10.02 8.93
N GLY A 137 4.14 10.21 9.90
CA GLY A 137 3.68 11.54 10.31
C GLY A 137 4.81 12.47 10.78
N PRO A 138 5.66 12.05 11.73
CA PRO A 138 6.82 12.84 12.16
C PRO A 138 7.75 13.22 11.02
N ASN A 139 8.05 12.29 10.09
CA ASN A 139 8.91 12.57 8.94
C ASN A 139 8.30 13.63 8.00
N GLN A 140 6.98 13.58 7.76
CA GLN A 140 6.31 14.59 6.94
C GLN A 140 6.33 15.98 7.59
N VAL A 141 6.13 16.06 8.92
CA VAL A 141 6.22 17.32 9.68
C VAL A 141 7.65 17.86 9.64
N GLU A 142 8.65 17.00 9.82
CA GLU A 142 10.07 17.39 9.75
C GLU A 142 10.43 17.93 8.37
N LEU A 143 10.00 17.23 7.30
CA LEU A 143 10.30 17.67 5.94
C LEU A 143 9.66 19.03 5.65
N MET A 144 8.37 19.23 5.99
CA MET A 144 7.72 20.53 5.86
C MET A 144 8.43 21.60 6.71
N GLY A 145 8.75 21.30 7.97
CA GLY A 145 9.46 22.21 8.86
C GLY A 145 10.76 22.71 8.28
N SER A 146 11.55 21.82 7.66
CA SER A 146 12.82 22.17 7.01
C SER A 146 12.66 23.11 5.80
N MET A 147 11.50 23.09 5.13
CA MET A 147 11.19 23.97 3.99
C MET A 147 10.77 25.37 4.40
N ILE A 148 10.15 25.52 5.58
CA ILE A 148 9.55 26.77 6.06
C ILE A 148 10.26 27.37 7.29
N ASP A 149 11.51 26.94 7.58
CA ASP A 149 12.26 27.34 8.78
C ASP A 149 11.50 27.10 10.08
N TYR A 150 10.70 26.04 10.16
CA TYR A 150 9.90 25.60 11.31
C TYR A 150 8.92 26.65 11.84
N LYS A 151 8.34 27.48 10.98
CA LYS A 151 7.38 28.53 11.37
C LYS A 151 6.33 28.81 10.29
N GLY A 152 5.15 29.24 10.72
CA GLY A 152 4.07 29.69 9.84
C GLY A 152 2.85 28.76 9.85
N GLU A 153 1.85 29.14 9.09
CA GLU A 153 0.61 28.37 8.96
C GLU A 153 0.77 27.24 7.93
N ILE A 154 0.40 26.03 8.32
CA ILE A 154 0.41 24.85 7.44
C ILE A 154 -0.97 24.21 7.41
N ALA A 155 -1.26 23.46 6.35
CA ALA A 155 -2.48 22.66 6.23
C ALA A 155 -2.14 21.21 5.83
N ILE A 156 -3.10 20.31 6.02
CA ILE A 156 -3.06 18.93 5.53
C ILE A 156 -4.14 18.77 4.47
N LEU A 157 -3.78 18.21 3.31
CA LEU A 157 -4.70 17.78 2.26
C LEU A 157 -4.67 16.25 2.17
N SER A 158 -5.66 15.59 2.76
CA SER A 158 -5.77 14.13 2.84
C SER A 158 -6.73 13.56 1.79
N ALA A 159 -6.87 12.21 1.74
CA ALA A 159 -7.83 11.53 0.88
C ALA A 159 -9.24 11.55 1.48
N THR A 160 -9.69 10.47 2.11
CA THR A 160 -11.02 10.40 2.72
C THR A 160 -10.95 10.51 4.24
N THR A 161 -12.08 10.86 4.88
CA THR A 161 -12.18 10.93 6.34
C THR A 161 -12.04 9.55 7.01
N GLU A 162 -12.27 8.47 6.27
CA GLU A 162 -12.25 7.10 6.78
C GLU A 162 -10.94 6.34 6.50
N ALA A 163 -10.01 6.91 5.70
CA ALA A 163 -8.76 6.25 5.31
C ALA A 163 -7.88 5.91 6.54
N PRO A 164 -7.73 4.62 6.91
CA PRO A 164 -7.12 4.24 8.20
C PRO A 164 -5.61 4.55 8.27
N ASP A 165 -4.90 4.38 7.16
CA ASP A 165 -3.48 4.69 7.00
C ASP A 165 -3.23 6.19 7.20
N GLN A 166 -3.94 7.03 6.44
CA GLN A 166 -3.76 8.48 6.49
C GLN A 166 -4.19 9.08 7.83
N ASN A 167 -5.28 8.57 8.42
CA ASN A 167 -5.71 9.00 9.75
C ASN A 167 -4.65 8.67 10.82
N THR A 168 -3.96 7.53 10.71
CA THR A 168 -2.83 7.19 11.59
C THR A 168 -1.68 8.18 11.43
N TRP A 169 -1.31 8.54 10.19
CA TRP A 169 -0.25 9.51 9.94
C TRP A 169 -0.63 10.92 10.39
N ILE A 170 -1.88 11.35 10.15
CA ILE A 170 -2.38 12.68 10.59
C ILE A 170 -2.40 12.76 12.11
N ALA A 171 -2.81 11.70 12.81
CA ALA A 171 -2.75 11.67 14.27
C ALA A 171 -1.30 11.81 14.77
N ALA A 172 -0.34 11.14 14.13
CA ALA A 172 1.08 11.27 14.45
C ALA A 172 1.63 12.66 14.11
N MET A 173 1.23 13.30 12.99
CA MET A 173 1.58 14.70 12.67
C MET A 173 1.08 15.66 13.74
N ASN A 174 -0.20 15.55 14.13
CA ASN A 174 -0.78 16.39 15.18
C ASN A 174 -0.03 16.24 16.51
N LYS A 175 0.29 15.00 16.88
CA LYS A 175 1.07 14.73 18.10
C LYS A 175 2.46 15.38 18.03
N THR A 176 3.17 15.21 16.92
CA THR A 176 4.50 15.79 16.72
C THR A 176 4.47 17.31 16.81
N LEU A 177 3.52 17.96 16.15
CA LEU A 177 3.35 19.43 16.20
C LEU A 177 3.02 19.94 17.62
N ALA A 178 2.27 19.15 18.41
CA ALA A 178 1.84 19.55 19.75
C ALA A 178 2.89 19.31 20.84
N GLU A 179 3.67 18.24 20.73
CA GLU A 179 4.53 17.75 21.81
C GLU A 179 6.00 18.16 21.68
N ASP A 180 6.49 18.38 20.45
CA ASP A 180 7.89 18.75 20.23
C ASP A 180 8.05 20.26 20.07
N ALA A 181 8.81 20.86 21.01
CA ALA A 181 9.09 22.28 21.05
C ALA A 181 9.75 22.84 19.78
N LYS A 182 10.36 21.99 18.95
CA LYS A 182 10.93 22.36 17.64
C LYS A 182 9.88 22.96 16.71
N TYR A 183 8.64 22.46 16.76
CA TYR A 183 7.55 22.86 15.86
C TYR A 183 6.57 23.88 16.46
N LYS A 184 6.87 24.46 17.62
CA LYS A 184 5.98 25.37 18.37
C LYS A 184 5.49 26.57 17.56
N ASP A 185 6.26 27.01 16.54
CA ASP A 185 5.94 28.15 15.69
C ASP A 185 5.30 27.71 14.36
N MET A 186 5.08 26.41 14.13
CA MET A 186 4.29 25.83 13.06
C MET A 186 2.85 25.64 13.54
N LYS A 187 1.89 26.21 12.80
CA LYS A 187 0.47 26.16 13.17
C LYS A 187 -0.31 25.39 12.12
N LEU A 188 -0.83 24.22 12.46
CA LEU A 188 -1.80 23.52 11.62
C LEU A 188 -3.15 24.23 11.67
N VAL A 189 -3.56 24.84 10.56
CA VAL A 189 -4.79 25.66 10.47
C VAL A 189 -5.98 24.87 9.95
N ALA A 190 -5.76 23.85 9.14
CA ALA A 190 -6.83 23.01 8.58
C ALA A 190 -6.33 21.62 8.18
N THR A 191 -7.26 20.65 8.19
CA THR A 191 -7.16 19.39 7.46
C THR A 191 -8.35 19.29 6.54
N VAL A 192 -8.11 19.10 5.24
CA VAL A 192 -9.14 18.97 4.19
C VAL A 192 -9.00 17.65 3.46
N TYR A 193 -10.06 17.24 2.72
CA TYR A 193 -10.15 15.90 2.16
C TYR A 193 -10.53 15.94 0.67
N GLY A 194 -9.62 15.49 -0.18
CA GLY A 194 -9.78 15.46 -1.63
C GLY A 194 -10.41 14.17 -2.18
N ASP A 195 -10.77 13.20 -1.33
CA ASP A 195 -11.37 11.89 -1.65
C ASP A 195 -10.57 11.06 -2.66
N ASP A 196 -9.24 11.26 -2.73
CA ASP A 196 -8.35 10.71 -3.77
C ASP A 196 -8.82 11.01 -5.21
N GLN A 197 -9.47 12.17 -5.39
CA GLN A 197 -9.92 12.67 -6.68
C GLN A 197 -9.15 13.95 -7.04
N PRO A 198 -8.53 14.03 -8.24
CA PRO A 198 -7.71 15.17 -8.65
C PRO A 198 -8.49 16.50 -8.62
N GLU A 199 -9.72 16.51 -9.13
CA GLU A 199 -10.56 17.73 -9.22
C GLU A 199 -10.96 18.23 -7.82
N LYS A 200 -11.32 17.30 -6.90
CA LYS A 200 -11.66 17.66 -5.53
C LYS A 200 -10.42 18.11 -4.77
N SER A 201 -9.30 17.42 -4.90
CA SER A 201 -8.02 17.84 -4.30
C SER A 201 -7.59 19.23 -4.76
N THR A 202 -7.76 19.53 -6.04
CA THR A 202 -7.53 20.87 -6.60
C THR A 202 -8.46 21.90 -5.96
N THR A 203 -9.75 21.60 -5.84
CA THR A 203 -10.75 22.50 -5.23
C THR A 203 -10.42 22.76 -3.76
N GLU A 204 -10.04 21.75 -3.00
CA GLU A 204 -9.65 21.88 -1.60
C GLU A 204 -8.36 22.71 -1.44
N MET A 205 -7.37 22.51 -2.31
CA MET A 205 -6.15 23.32 -2.30
C MET A 205 -6.44 24.79 -2.60
N GLU A 206 -7.30 25.07 -3.58
CA GLU A 206 -7.74 26.43 -3.90
C GLU A 206 -8.51 27.08 -2.76
N ALA A 207 -9.33 26.32 -2.04
CA ALA A 207 -10.05 26.76 -0.85
C ALA A 207 -9.10 27.06 0.30
N LEU A 208 -8.06 26.24 0.52
CA LEU A 208 -7.02 26.50 1.53
C LEU A 208 -6.33 27.84 1.26
N LEU A 209 -5.89 28.10 0.04
CA LEU A 209 -5.22 29.36 -0.34
C LEU A 209 -6.12 30.58 -0.19
N SER A 210 -7.44 30.41 -0.41
CA SER A 210 -8.41 31.49 -0.26
C SER A 210 -8.73 31.79 1.20
N ASN A 211 -8.87 30.75 2.04
CA ASN A 211 -9.31 30.89 3.42
C ASN A 211 -8.17 31.22 4.39
N TYR A 212 -6.94 30.87 4.01
CA TYR A 212 -5.73 31.07 4.83
C TYR A 212 -4.67 31.82 4.03
N PRO A 213 -4.77 33.16 3.92
CA PRO A 213 -3.85 33.97 3.11
C PRO A 213 -2.39 33.96 3.59
N ASP A 214 -2.16 33.57 4.85
CA ASP A 214 -0.84 33.45 5.46
C ASP A 214 -0.29 31.99 5.41
N LEU A 215 -0.96 31.09 4.67
CA LEU A 215 -0.54 29.71 4.50
C LEU A 215 0.84 29.65 3.80
N VAL A 216 1.80 28.97 4.44
CA VAL A 216 3.17 28.79 3.91
C VAL A 216 3.48 27.35 3.49
N GLY A 217 2.65 26.38 3.88
CA GLY A 217 2.91 24.99 3.55
C GLY A 217 1.68 24.10 3.54
N VAL A 218 1.70 23.09 2.66
CA VAL A 218 0.70 22.02 2.61
C VAL A 218 1.38 20.67 2.61
N ILE A 219 1.01 19.81 3.58
CA ILE A 219 1.39 18.41 3.62
C ILE A 219 0.24 17.59 3.04
N ALA A 220 0.49 16.86 1.95
CA ALA A 220 -0.51 15.97 1.36
C ALA A 220 -0.06 14.50 1.46
N PRO A 221 -0.54 13.74 2.48
CA PRO A 221 -0.19 12.33 2.65
C PRO A 221 -0.97 11.42 1.68
N THR A 222 -1.11 11.85 0.42
CA THR A 222 -1.78 11.13 -0.67
C THR A 222 -1.16 11.50 -2.00
N THR A 223 -0.91 10.52 -2.87
CA THR A 223 -0.27 10.75 -4.18
C THR A 223 -1.11 11.66 -5.08
N VAL A 224 -2.42 11.49 -5.05
CA VAL A 224 -3.35 12.36 -5.80
C VAL A 224 -3.36 13.77 -5.23
N GLY A 225 -3.41 13.92 -3.90
CA GLY A 225 -3.46 15.23 -3.26
C GLY A 225 -2.18 16.03 -3.43
N VAL A 226 -0.99 15.41 -3.32
CA VAL A 226 0.28 16.13 -3.47
C VAL A 226 0.51 16.60 -4.91
N ALA A 227 0.14 15.79 -5.90
CA ALA A 227 0.23 16.18 -7.31
C ALA A 227 -0.74 17.32 -7.63
N ALA A 228 -1.99 17.27 -7.14
CA ALA A 228 -2.97 18.34 -7.31
C ALA A 228 -2.53 19.64 -6.63
N ALA A 229 -2.01 19.57 -5.39
CA ALA A 229 -1.49 20.75 -4.68
C ALA A 229 -0.28 21.36 -5.42
N ALA A 230 0.65 20.54 -5.88
CA ALA A 230 1.80 21.00 -6.69
C ALA A 230 1.35 21.69 -7.98
N GLN A 231 0.36 21.13 -8.69
CA GLN A 231 -0.20 21.72 -9.91
C GLN A 231 -0.83 23.10 -9.64
N VAL A 232 -1.54 23.28 -8.52
CA VAL A 232 -2.12 24.57 -8.13
C VAL A 232 -1.02 25.60 -7.84
N VAL A 233 -0.01 25.22 -7.05
CA VAL A 233 1.12 26.11 -6.71
C VAL A 233 1.89 26.53 -7.97
N GLN A 234 2.17 25.57 -8.88
CA GLN A 234 2.83 25.83 -10.16
C GLN A 234 2.00 26.80 -11.03
N SER A 235 0.70 26.50 -11.21
CA SER A 235 -0.19 27.29 -12.06
C SER A 235 -0.36 28.75 -11.58
N ARG A 236 -0.31 28.94 -10.26
CA ARG A 236 -0.39 30.27 -9.63
C ARG A 236 0.97 30.99 -9.55
N GLY A 237 2.08 30.29 -9.79
CA GLY A 237 3.43 30.83 -9.70
C GLY A 237 3.79 31.30 -8.29
N ILE A 238 3.40 30.51 -7.25
CA ILE A 238 3.55 30.86 -5.83
C ILE A 238 4.47 29.91 -5.06
N ALA A 239 5.31 29.13 -5.75
CA ALA A 239 6.22 28.17 -5.12
C ALA A 239 7.24 28.80 -4.14
N ASP A 240 7.49 30.10 -4.28
CA ASP A 240 8.31 30.90 -3.36
C ASP A 240 7.59 31.29 -2.06
N LYS A 241 6.28 31.07 -1.96
CA LYS A 241 5.43 31.46 -0.83
C LYS A 241 4.77 30.28 -0.14
N VAL A 242 4.33 29.30 -0.92
CA VAL A 242 3.60 28.14 -0.43
C VAL A 242 4.34 26.88 -0.85
N HIS A 243 4.91 26.18 0.12
CA HIS A 243 5.62 24.93 -0.08
C HIS A 243 4.66 23.74 -0.04
N VAL A 244 4.86 22.78 -0.94
CA VAL A 244 4.09 21.54 -0.98
C VAL A 244 5.04 20.37 -0.74
N THR A 245 4.63 19.46 0.13
CA THR A 245 5.28 18.16 0.32
C THR A 245 4.23 17.10 0.65
N GLY A 246 4.61 15.85 0.73
CA GLY A 246 3.70 14.77 1.05
C GLY A 246 4.24 13.42 0.59
N LEU A 247 3.31 12.50 0.34
CA LEU A 247 3.59 11.18 -0.21
C LEU A 247 3.22 11.16 -1.69
N GLY A 248 4.22 11.15 -2.58
CA GLY A 248 4.02 11.28 -4.02
C GLY A 248 4.73 10.21 -4.83
N LEU A 249 4.16 9.84 -5.98
CA LEU A 249 4.83 8.96 -6.93
C LEU A 249 5.92 9.76 -7.68
N PRO A 250 7.16 9.23 -7.77
CA PRO A 250 8.22 9.87 -8.55
C PRO A 250 7.84 10.16 -10.00
N SER A 251 7.06 9.30 -10.64
CA SER A 251 6.56 9.49 -12.01
C SER A 251 5.65 10.70 -12.15
N GLU A 252 4.81 11.00 -11.16
CA GLU A 252 3.88 12.13 -11.17
C GLU A 252 4.54 13.43 -10.70
N MET A 253 5.48 13.33 -9.75
CA MET A 253 6.09 14.50 -9.10
C MET A 253 7.37 15.01 -9.78
N ARG A 254 7.93 14.25 -10.74
CA ARG A 254 9.23 14.55 -11.37
C ARG A 254 9.31 15.96 -11.94
N ASP A 255 8.33 16.36 -12.70
CA ASP A 255 8.35 17.67 -13.38
C ASP A 255 8.28 18.82 -12.38
N PHE A 256 7.47 18.69 -11.33
CA PHE A 256 7.38 19.68 -10.24
C PHE A 256 8.66 19.81 -9.43
N VAL A 257 9.41 18.69 -9.27
CA VAL A 257 10.71 18.73 -8.59
C VAL A 257 11.78 19.35 -9.49
N LYS A 258 11.77 19.02 -10.78
CA LYS A 258 12.76 19.54 -11.74
C LYS A 258 12.64 21.04 -12.00
N ASP A 259 11.43 21.57 -12.04
CA ASP A 259 11.18 23.00 -12.24
C ASP A 259 11.25 23.82 -10.93
N GLY A 260 11.34 23.15 -9.77
CA GLY A 260 11.47 23.78 -8.46
C GLY A 260 10.14 24.14 -7.80
N THR A 261 8.99 23.74 -8.35
CA THR A 261 7.68 23.91 -7.73
C THR A 261 7.60 23.16 -6.39
N VAL A 262 8.18 21.95 -6.35
CA VAL A 262 8.30 21.13 -5.14
C VAL A 262 9.77 20.85 -4.88
N SER A 263 10.28 21.22 -3.70
CA SER A 263 11.68 21.02 -3.36
C SER A 263 12.01 19.58 -2.98
N ALA A 264 11.11 18.92 -2.28
CA ALA A 264 11.20 17.51 -1.91
C ALA A 264 9.83 16.93 -1.51
N PHE A 265 9.70 15.63 -1.65
CA PHE A 265 8.57 14.83 -1.17
C PHE A 265 9.07 13.44 -0.76
N GLN A 266 8.22 12.61 -0.19
CA GLN A 266 8.60 11.27 0.26
C GLN A 266 7.66 10.21 -0.29
N LEU A 267 8.17 8.98 -0.35
CA LEU A 267 7.38 7.77 -0.55
C LEU A 267 8.27 6.54 -0.25
N TRP A 268 7.72 5.40 -0.45
CA TRP A 268 8.32 4.07 -0.54
C TRP A 268 8.08 3.48 -1.93
N SER A 269 8.47 2.24 -2.18
CA SER A 269 8.10 1.52 -3.40
C SER A 269 6.77 0.77 -3.20
N PRO A 270 5.66 1.22 -3.79
CA PRO A 270 4.38 0.49 -3.68
C PRO A 270 4.43 -0.89 -4.36
N TYR A 271 5.23 -1.04 -5.41
CA TYR A 271 5.47 -2.32 -6.07
C TYR A 271 5.92 -3.42 -5.09
N ASN A 272 6.79 -3.07 -4.13
CA ASN A 272 7.30 -4.01 -3.13
C ASN A 272 6.21 -4.55 -2.21
N GLU A 273 5.13 -3.82 -1.99
CA GLU A 273 4.00 -4.27 -1.18
C GLU A 273 3.26 -5.43 -1.84
N GLY A 274 2.95 -5.29 -3.13
CA GLY A 274 2.34 -6.37 -3.93
C GLY A 274 3.25 -7.59 -4.07
N TRP A 275 4.55 -7.34 -4.32
CA TRP A 275 5.56 -8.38 -4.42
C TRP A 275 5.66 -9.21 -3.13
N LEU A 276 5.79 -8.55 -1.98
CA LEU A 276 5.84 -9.20 -0.67
C LEU A 276 4.54 -9.97 -0.38
N ALA A 277 3.39 -9.35 -0.64
CA ALA A 277 2.08 -9.95 -0.35
C ALA A 277 1.88 -11.29 -1.09
N ALA A 278 2.22 -11.35 -2.38
CA ALA A 278 2.09 -12.58 -3.17
C ALA A 278 3.05 -13.68 -2.68
N HIS A 279 4.33 -13.35 -2.42
CA HIS A 279 5.30 -14.31 -1.88
C HIS A 279 4.91 -14.82 -0.51
N PHE A 280 4.48 -13.93 0.39
CA PHE A 280 3.99 -14.31 1.71
C PHE A 280 2.77 -15.22 1.63
N ALA A 281 1.76 -14.82 0.86
CA ALA A 281 0.52 -15.59 0.70
C ALA A 281 0.78 -17.02 0.23
N LYS A 282 1.60 -17.17 -0.82
CA LYS A 282 1.98 -18.49 -1.34
C LYS A 282 2.71 -19.32 -0.29
N GLY A 283 3.68 -18.74 0.38
CA GLY A 283 4.45 -19.42 1.42
C GLY A 283 3.58 -19.90 2.59
N VAL A 284 2.61 -19.10 3.02
CA VAL A 284 1.66 -19.49 4.08
C VAL A 284 0.77 -20.64 3.63
N ILE A 285 0.19 -20.57 2.42
CA ILE A 285 -0.72 -21.61 1.92
C ILE A 285 0.04 -22.94 1.68
N GLU A 286 1.28 -22.88 1.19
CA GLU A 286 2.13 -24.07 0.98
C GLU A 286 2.78 -24.57 2.29
N GLY A 287 2.62 -23.84 3.41
CA GLY A 287 3.20 -24.21 4.71
C GLY A 287 4.71 -24.01 4.80
N THR A 288 5.33 -23.26 3.89
CA THR A 288 6.76 -22.90 3.90
C THR A 288 7.05 -21.67 4.77
N ILE A 289 6.04 -20.81 4.96
CA ILE A 289 6.09 -19.65 5.85
C ILE A 289 5.08 -19.84 6.98
N LYS A 290 5.53 -19.66 8.24
CA LYS A 290 4.64 -19.64 9.41
C LYS A 290 4.19 -18.20 9.66
N ASN A 291 2.89 -17.95 9.64
CA ASN A 291 2.32 -16.65 9.98
C ASN A 291 2.27 -16.45 11.50
N GLU A 292 3.44 -16.37 12.12
CA GLU A 292 3.62 -16.23 13.58
C GLU A 292 4.56 -15.04 13.87
N VAL A 293 4.21 -14.23 14.86
CA VAL A 293 5.04 -13.09 15.30
C VAL A 293 6.46 -13.56 15.65
N GLY A 294 7.47 -12.86 15.14
CA GLY A 294 8.89 -13.21 15.31
C GLY A 294 9.44 -14.18 14.26
N SER A 295 8.59 -14.76 13.40
CA SER A 295 9.05 -15.56 12.26
C SER A 295 9.73 -14.69 11.21
N THR A 296 10.73 -15.26 10.54
CA THR A 296 11.44 -14.61 9.43
C THR A 296 11.43 -15.49 8.18
N PHE A 297 11.45 -14.88 7.01
CA PHE A 297 11.54 -15.56 5.72
C PHE A 297 12.22 -14.67 4.69
N GLU A 298 12.76 -15.29 3.63
CA GLU A 298 13.42 -14.57 2.54
C GLU A 298 12.44 -14.28 1.41
N VAL A 299 12.49 -13.05 0.90
CA VAL A 299 11.74 -12.63 -0.30
C VAL A 299 12.72 -12.11 -1.34
N PRO A 300 12.67 -12.60 -2.60
CA PRO A 300 13.53 -12.08 -3.66
C PRO A 300 13.44 -10.56 -3.75
N ASN A 301 14.57 -9.89 -3.93
CA ASN A 301 14.74 -8.44 -4.02
C ASN A 301 14.44 -7.64 -2.73
N LEU A 302 13.83 -8.24 -1.70
CA LEU A 302 13.56 -7.57 -0.41
C LEU A 302 14.43 -8.10 0.73
N GLY A 303 15.04 -9.30 0.56
CA GLY A 303 15.84 -9.95 1.61
C GLY A 303 14.97 -10.54 2.73
N THR A 304 15.50 -10.52 3.94
CA THR A 304 14.85 -11.09 5.13
C THR A 304 13.71 -10.21 5.61
N ILE A 305 12.50 -10.75 5.60
CA ILE A 305 11.29 -10.11 6.17
C ILE A 305 11.01 -10.71 7.54
N THR A 306 10.62 -9.87 8.49
CA THR A 306 10.20 -10.28 9.85
C THR A 306 8.71 -10.02 10.02
N ILE A 307 7.99 -10.98 10.57
CA ILE A 307 6.61 -10.80 11.01
C ILE A 307 6.62 -10.15 12.39
N ASN A 308 6.22 -8.90 12.45
CA ASN A 308 6.16 -8.10 13.67
C ASN A 308 4.85 -8.31 14.44
N GLU A 309 4.66 -7.56 15.53
CA GLU A 309 3.40 -7.57 16.29
C GLU A 309 2.19 -7.34 15.35
N ASN A 310 1.04 -7.90 15.71
CA ASN A 310 -0.19 -7.90 14.91
C ASN A 310 -0.01 -8.50 13.50
N ASN A 311 0.94 -9.42 13.32
CA ASN A 311 1.24 -10.04 12.01
C ASN A 311 1.51 -8.99 10.91
N ALA A 312 2.19 -7.90 11.27
CA ALA A 312 2.58 -6.85 10.35
C ALA A 312 3.97 -7.10 9.76
N MET A 313 4.13 -6.80 8.49
CA MET A 313 5.40 -6.86 7.77
C MET A 313 5.64 -5.55 7.04
N ASN A 314 6.88 -5.07 7.06
CA ASN A 314 7.26 -3.85 6.36
C ASN A 314 8.15 -4.18 5.16
N THR A 315 7.92 -3.51 4.03
CA THR A 315 8.73 -3.71 2.82
C THR A 315 10.07 -2.99 2.88
N GLN A 316 10.16 -1.92 3.65
CA GLN A 316 11.39 -1.17 3.88
C GLN A 316 11.41 -0.48 5.25
N ALA A 317 12.61 -0.08 5.69
CA ALA A 317 12.80 0.47 7.04
C ALA A 317 12.40 1.95 7.16
N GLU A 318 12.65 2.75 6.11
CA GLU A 318 12.54 4.21 6.14
C GLU A 318 11.89 4.73 4.86
N LEU A 319 11.27 5.92 4.93
CA LEU A 319 10.81 6.66 3.76
C LEU A 319 11.99 7.08 2.87
N THR A 320 11.78 7.01 1.56
CA THR A 320 12.70 7.62 0.60
C THR A 320 12.31 9.07 0.39
N THR A 321 13.26 9.99 0.53
CA THR A 321 13.06 11.40 0.19
C THR A 321 13.54 11.65 -1.24
N PHE A 322 12.65 12.17 -2.07
CA PHE A 322 12.91 12.50 -3.46
C PHE A 322 13.16 14.00 -3.60
N THR A 323 14.23 14.32 -4.31
CA THR A 323 14.67 15.68 -4.60
C THR A 323 15.12 15.76 -6.05
N LYS A 324 15.50 16.97 -6.50
CA LYS A 324 16.05 17.17 -7.83
C LYS A 324 17.31 16.32 -8.13
N ASP A 325 18.04 15.95 -7.08
CA ASP A 325 19.32 15.23 -7.23
C ASP A 325 19.13 13.73 -7.50
N ASN A 326 17.99 13.14 -7.10
CA ASN A 326 17.77 11.70 -7.20
C ASN A 326 16.46 11.29 -7.90
N ILE A 327 15.60 12.22 -8.26
CA ILE A 327 14.26 11.89 -8.81
C ILE A 327 14.34 11.07 -10.11
N ASP A 328 15.41 11.21 -10.88
CA ASP A 328 15.59 10.50 -12.15
C ASP A 328 15.98 9.02 -11.98
N ASP A 329 16.41 8.62 -10.77
CA ASP A 329 16.77 7.24 -10.45
C ASP A 329 15.55 6.35 -10.22
N PHE A 330 14.36 6.95 -10.12
CA PHE A 330 13.11 6.25 -9.78
C PHE A 330 12.08 6.41 -10.90
N ASN A 331 11.41 5.32 -11.25
CA ASN A 331 10.42 5.30 -12.34
C ASN A 331 9.20 4.44 -11.98
N PHE A 332 8.54 4.78 -10.90
CA PHE A 332 7.29 4.17 -10.45
C PHE A 332 6.28 5.23 -10.01
#